data_ff891446280c6c404bad0ac1ae3f1630
#
_entry.id   ff891446280c6c404bad0ac1ae3f1630
#
_cell.length_a   1.000
_cell.length_b   1.000
_cell.length_c   1.000
_cell.angle_alpha   90.00
_cell.angle_beta   90.00
_cell.angle_gamma   90.00
#
_symmetry.space_group_name_H-M   'P 1'
#
loop_
_entity.id
_entity.type
_entity.pdbx_description
1 polymer ?
#
loop_
_entity_poly.entity_id
_entity_poly.type
_entity_poly.pdbx_seq_one_letter_code
_entity_poly.pdbx_strand_id
1 'polypeptide(L)'
;LAAQAVLALDRSRLEPDLADGVAELFGAETYIVPGRIYGGLSPGGPSMIPDECVIRVDCRPQPGVTTEQVRAEIERCLSEARLADQRFAAEVVLADVKNGYLAKPDDPVVRLATEAVRLVRGREPALVTENWLGDTASFGDKVPTVIFGPGGPPVYCPDEHLPVADIHEATKVYAMFAALALTGHPDANEAGYAAGGR
;
A
#
# COMPACT_ATOMS: atom_id res chain seq x y z
N LEU A 1 -3.41 25.49 -16.16
CA LEU A 1 -3.01 25.42 -14.73
C LEU A 1 -3.11 23.98 -14.20
N ALA A 2 -4.26 23.29 -14.27
CA ALA A 2 -4.40 21.92 -13.78
C ALA A 2 -3.43 20.93 -14.45
N ALA A 3 -3.23 21.03 -15.76
CA ALA A 3 -2.26 20.21 -16.48
C ALA A 3 -0.82 20.43 -15.99
N GLN A 4 -0.48 21.65 -15.60
CA GLN A 4 0.85 21.95 -15.01
C GLN A 4 1.02 21.28 -13.65
N ALA A 5 -0.04 21.27 -12.82
CA ALA A 5 -0.03 20.53 -11.55
C ALA A 5 0.20 19.03 -11.77
N VAL A 6 -0.50 18.41 -12.73
CA VAL A 6 -0.32 17.00 -13.06
C VAL A 6 1.11 16.70 -13.49
N LEU A 7 1.65 17.50 -14.40
CA LEU A 7 3.03 17.35 -14.89
C LEU A 7 4.07 17.58 -13.78
N ALA A 8 3.79 18.47 -12.84
CA ALA A 8 4.67 18.69 -11.69
C ALA A 8 4.62 17.49 -10.72
N LEU A 9 3.44 16.94 -10.45
CA LEU A 9 3.26 15.76 -9.60
C LEU A 9 3.86 14.49 -10.22
N ASP A 10 3.80 14.34 -11.53
CA ASP A 10 4.43 13.22 -12.26
C ASP A 10 5.97 13.21 -12.12
N ARG A 11 6.55 14.35 -11.77
CA ARG A 11 7.98 14.52 -11.50
C ARG A 11 8.34 14.41 -10.03
N SER A 12 7.37 14.07 -9.18
CA SER A 12 7.65 13.89 -7.76
C SER A 12 8.75 12.86 -7.53
N ARG A 13 9.64 13.15 -6.59
CA ARG A 13 10.73 12.28 -6.19
C ARG A 13 10.83 12.32 -4.68
N LEU A 14 10.04 11.51 -4.04
CA LEU A 14 10.15 11.31 -2.60
C LEU A 14 11.09 10.13 -2.36
N GLU A 15 12.34 10.46 -2.07
CA GLU A 15 13.35 9.52 -1.60
C GLU A 15 13.40 9.62 -0.07
N PRO A 16 12.64 8.78 0.66
CA PRO A 16 12.66 8.83 2.09
C PRO A 16 13.98 8.27 2.62
N ASP A 17 14.38 8.78 3.78
CA ASP A 17 15.41 8.14 4.60
C ASP A 17 14.81 6.87 5.21
N LEU A 18 14.91 5.78 4.48
CA LEU A 18 14.35 4.49 4.87
C LEU A 18 15.34 3.77 5.76
N ALA A 19 14.83 3.02 6.73
CA ALA A 19 15.63 2.10 7.52
C ALA A 19 16.39 1.11 6.60
N ASP A 20 17.59 0.72 7.02
CA ASP A 20 18.44 -0.20 6.28
C ASP A 20 17.66 -1.43 5.78
N GLY A 21 17.80 -1.73 4.50
CA GLY A 21 17.15 -2.86 3.85
C GLY A 21 15.71 -2.62 3.35
N VAL A 22 15.02 -1.58 3.79
CA VAL A 22 13.65 -1.29 3.30
C VAL A 22 13.66 -0.85 1.84
N ALA A 23 14.59 0.03 1.47
CA ALA A 23 14.76 0.48 0.09
C ALA A 23 15.09 -0.68 -0.87
N GLU A 24 15.85 -1.67 -0.41
CA GLU A 24 16.19 -2.87 -1.19
C GLU A 24 14.96 -3.75 -1.46
N LEU A 25 14.02 -3.79 -0.52
CA LEU A 25 12.80 -4.60 -0.62
C LEU A 25 11.74 -3.95 -1.51
N PHE A 26 11.53 -2.63 -1.40
CA PHE A 26 10.44 -1.92 -2.07
C PHE A 26 10.89 -1.07 -3.26
N GLY A 27 12.20 -0.93 -3.48
CA GLY A 27 12.73 0.15 -4.33
C GLY A 27 12.73 1.49 -3.58
N ALA A 28 13.35 2.52 -4.17
CA ALA A 28 13.59 3.79 -3.49
C ALA A 28 12.44 4.81 -3.62
N GLU A 29 11.39 4.53 -4.39
CA GLU A 29 10.40 5.54 -4.76
C GLU A 29 9.04 5.31 -4.08
N THR A 30 8.51 6.38 -3.49
CA THR A 30 7.10 6.47 -3.10
C THR A 30 6.28 6.91 -4.32
N TYR A 31 5.22 6.19 -4.64
CA TYR A 31 4.33 6.54 -5.74
C TYR A 31 3.40 7.68 -5.35
N ILE A 32 3.46 8.78 -6.13
CA ILE A 32 2.52 9.90 -6.06
C ILE A 32 1.91 10.04 -7.45
N VAL A 33 0.69 9.55 -7.64
CA VAL A 33 0.05 9.45 -8.95
C VAL A 33 -1.22 10.26 -9.01
N PRO A 34 -1.32 11.25 -9.93
CA PRO A 34 -2.58 11.91 -10.23
C PRO A 34 -3.55 10.93 -10.87
N GLY A 35 -4.47 10.38 -10.08
CA GLY A 35 -5.38 9.32 -10.53
C GLY A 35 -6.69 9.85 -11.13
N ARG A 36 -7.13 11.03 -10.76
CA ARG A 36 -8.41 11.59 -11.23
C ARG A 36 -8.41 13.11 -11.24
N ILE A 37 -8.94 13.68 -12.31
CA ILE A 37 -9.10 15.12 -12.47
C ILE A 37 -10.57 15.41 -12.76
N TYR A 38 -11.17 16.34 -12.06
CA TYR A 38 -12.52 16.83 -12.32
C TYR A 38 -12.65 18.29 -11.92
N GLY A 39 -13.50 19.01 -12.60
CA GLY A 39 -13.73 20.43 -12.35
C GLY A 39 -14.75 20.99 -13.32
N GLY A 40 -15.08 22.25 -13.10
CA GLY A 40 -16.08 22.96 -13.88
C GLY A 40 -17.48 22.87 -13.28
N LEU A 41 -18.39 23.66 -13.83
CA LEU A 41 -19.77 23.70 -13.41
C LEU A 41 -20.55 22.48 -13.96
N SER A 42 -21.36 21.87 -13.12
CA SER A 42 -22.27 20.79 -13.53
C SER A 42 -23.71 21.17 -13.22
N PRO A 43 -24.61 21.25 -14.21
CA PRO A 43 -24.37 21.05 -15.64
C PRO A 43 -23.67 22.27 -16.27
N GLY A 44 -22.62 22.01 -17.05
CA GLY A 44 -21.85 23.04 -17.76
C GLY A 44 -21.65 22.70 -19.23
N GLY A 45 -21.53 23.71 -20.07
CA GLY A 45 -21.22 23.54 -21.48
C GLY A 45 -19.72 23.67 -21.77
N PRO A 46 -19.25 23.23 -22.96
CA PRO A 46 -17.84 23.27 -23.34
C PRO A 46 -17.27 24.69 -23.50
N SER A 47 -18.14 25.71 -23.56
CA SER A 47 -17.76 27.12 -23.63
C SER A 47 -17.58 27.80 -22.27
N MET A 48 -17.81 27.07 -21.16
CA MET A 48 -17.63 27.60 -19.81
C MET A 48 -16.22 27.31 -19.30
N ILE A 49 -15.53 28.35 -18.85
CA ILE A 49 -14.22 28.24 -18.25
C ILE A 49 -14.42 27.75 -16.80
N PRO A 50 -13.82 26.64 -16.40
CA PRO A 50 -13.86 26.17 -15.01
C PRO A 50 -13.18 27.17 -14.08
N ASP A 51 -13.80 27.45 -12.95
CA ASP A 51 -13.26 28.27 -11.86
C ASP A 51 -12.52 27.41 -10.82
N GLU A 52 -12.84 26.12 -10.76
CA GLU A 52 -12.27 25.15 -9.85
C GLU A 52 -11.85 23.86 -10.58
N CYS A 53 -10.78 23.26 -10.10
CA CYS A 53 -10.34 21.94 -10.55
C CYS A 53 -9.80 21.14 -9.35
N VAL A 54 -10.33 19.94 -9.15
CA VAL A 54 -9.86 19.01 -8.12
C VAL A 54 -9.06 17.91 -8.78
N ILE A 55 -7.84 17.68 -8.29
CA ILE A 55 -6.99 16.57 -8.67
C ILE A 55 -6.92 15.62 -7.48
N ARG A 56 -7.43 14.39 -7.64
CA ARG A 56 -7.21 13.34 -6.66
C ARG A 56 -5.92 12.62 -6.96
N VAL A 57 -5.09 12.53 -5.94
CA VAL A 57 -3.77 11.91 -6.02
C VAL A 57 -3.80 10.63 -5.19
N ASP A 58 -3.42 9.52 -5.78
CA ASP A 58 -3.10 8.28 -5.06
C ASP A 58 -1.64 8.33 -4.64
N CYS A 59 -1.41 8.22 -3.35
CA CYS A 59 -0.07 8.18 -2.79
C CYS A 59 0.10 6.89 -2.00
N ARG A 60 1.14 6.14 -2.30
CA ARG A 60 1.48 4.87 -1.65
C ARG A 60 2.83 5.00 -0.99
N PRO A 61 2.87 5.57 0.23
CA PRO A 61 4.12 5.76 0.95
C PRO A 61 4.73 4.42 1.34
N GLN A 62 6.03 4.33 1.25
CA GLN A 62 6.77 3.20 1.77
C GLN A 62 6.75 3.20 3.31
N PRO A 63 6.99 2.04 3.96
CA PRO A 63 7.16 1.98 5.40
C PRO A 63 8.22 2.97 5.88
N GLY A 64 7.87 3.80 6.87
CA GLY A 64 8.75 4.86 7.39
C GLY A 64 8.57 6.25 6.76
N VAL A 65 7.89 6.35 5.61
CA VAL A 65 7.53 7.65 5.03
C VAL A 65 6.38 8.26 5.82
N THR A 66 6.55 9.48 6.28
CA THR A 66 5.50 10.18 7.03
C THR A 66 4.55 10.94 6.12
N THR A 67 3.37 11.20 6.62
CA THR A 67 2.36 12.03 5.95
C THR A 67 2.88 13.44 5.66
N GLU A 68 3.68 13.99 6.57
CA GLU A 68 4.30 15.32 6.45
C GLU A 68 5.31 15.35 5.30
N GLN A 69 6.09 14.29 5.12
CA GLN A 69 7.03 14.18 4.00
C GLN A 69 6.28 14.12 2.66
N VAL A 70 5.20 13.34 2.58
CA VAL A 70 4.34 13.28 1.39
C VAL A 70 3.74 14.66 1.08
N ARG A 71 3.17 15.32 2.10
CA ARG A 71 2.63 16.68 1.93
C ARG A 71 3.69 17.66 1.43
N ALA A 72 4.86 17.65 2.05
CA ALA A 72 5.94 18.57 1.69
C ALA A 72 6.39 18.37 0.24
N GLU A 73 6.48 17.11 -0.22
CA GLU A 73 6.85 16.82 -1.61
C GLU A 73 5.77 17.29 -2.60
N ILE A 74 4.49 17.05 -2.30
CA ILE A 74 3.38 17.56 -3.13
C ILE A 74 3.44 19.10 -3.20
N GLU A 75 3.63 19.78 -2.07
CA GLU A 75 3.72 21.23 -2.01
C GLU A 75 4.96 21.77 -2.75
N ARG A 76 6.07 21.04 -2.72
CA ARG A 76 7.27 21.35 -3.51
C ARG A 76 6.96 21.30 -5.00
N CYS A 77 6.33 20.22 -5.48
CA CYS A 77 5.93 20.06 -6.88
C CYS A 77 4.97 21.19 -7.33
N LEU A 78 4.00 21.53 -6.49
CA LEU A 78 3.05 22.61 -6.80
C LEU A 78 3.71 23.99 -6.78
N SER A 79 4.76 24.18 -5.99
CA SER A 79 5.54 25.41 -5.97
C SER A 79 6.29 25.64 -7.30
N GLU A 80 6.77 24.59 -7.95
CA GLU A 80 7.35 24.67 -9.29
C GLU A 80 6.32 25.14 -10.33
N ALA A 81 5.08 24.65 -10.22
CA ALA A 81 3.99 25.10 -11.08
C ALA A 81 3.64 26.59 -10.86
N ARG A 82 3.73 27.09 -9.61
CA ARG A 82 3.55 28.53 -9.29
C ARG A 82 4.63 29.40 -9.87
N LEU A 83 5.87 28.93 -9.88
CA LEU A 83 7.00 29.66 -10.49
C LEU A 83 6.81 29.79 -12.00
N ALA A 84 6.22 28.79 -12.65
CA ALA A 84 5.93 28.81 -14.08
C ALA A 84 4.74 29.73 -14.45
N ASP A 85 3.74 29.85 -13.57
CA ASP A 85 2.57 30.72 -13.77
C ASP A 85 2.06 31.26 -12.41
N GLN A 86 2.23 32.55 -12.20
CA GLN A 86 1.82 33.24 -10.95
C GLN A 86 0.32 33.21 -10.67
N ARG A 87 -0.51 32.88 -11.65
CA ARG A 87 -1.95 32.69 -11.48
C ARG A 87 -2.29 31.32 -10.85
N PHE A 88 -1.31 30.44 -10.76
CA PHE A 88 -1.51 29.11 -10.18
C PHE A 88 -1.72 29.23 -8.68
N ALA A 89 -2.88 28.76 -8.20
CA ALA A 89 -3.20 28.59 -6.78
C ALA A 89 -3.71 27.18 -6.55
N ALA A 90 -3.21 26.53 -5.52
CA ALA A 90 -3.65 25.21 -5.14
C ALA A 90 -3.56 25.03 -3.62
N GLU A 91 -4.47 24.22 -3.09
CA GLU A 91 -4.50 23.77 -1.71
C GLU A 91 -4.33 22.25 -1.68
N VAL A 92 -3.58 21.74 -0.71
CA VAL A 92 -3.38 20.30 -0.49
C VAL A 92 -4.25 19.85 0.67
N VAL A 93 -5.23 18.99 0.39
CA VAL A 93 -6.10 18.40 1.42
C VAL A 93 -5.79 16.90 1.52
N LEU A 94 -5.44 16.44 2.71
CA LEU A 94 -5.25 15.03 3.00
C LEU A 94 -6.60 14.41 3.40
N ALA A 95 -7.09 13.47 2.62
CA ALA A 95 -8.42 12.90 2.82
C ALA A 95 -8.40 11.56 3.56
N ASP A 96 -7.61 10.61 3.07
CA ASP A 96 -7.47 9.27 3.66
C ASP A 96 -5.97 8.96 3.73
N VAL A 97 -5.44 8.88 4.94
CA VAL A 97 -4.01 8.72 5.17
C VAL A 97 -3.74 7.33 5.70
N LYS A 98 -2.95 6.56 4.95
CA LYS A 98 -2.44 5.25 5.35
C LYS A 98 -0.94 5.23 5.20
N ASN A 99 -0.25 4.74 6.22
CA ASN A 99 1.19 4.56 6.19
C ASN A 99 1.54 3.21 5.56
N GLY A 100 2.73 3.11 4.96
CA GLY A 100 3.26 1.82 4.54
C GLY A 100 3.49 0.91 5.75
N TYR A 101 3.28 -0.39 5.57
CA TYR A 101 3.48 -1.39 6.60
C TYR A 101 4.47 -2.47 6.12
N LEU A 102 5.37 -2.86 6.99
CA LEU A 102 6.33 -3.93 6.77
C LEU A 102 6.36 -4.86 7.98
N ALA A 103 5.96 -6.12 7.78
CA ALA A 103 6.21 -7.17 8.74
C ALA A 103 7.68 -7.61 8.69
N LYS A 104 8.26 -7.92 9.83
CA LYS A 104 9.63 -8.44 9.90
C LYS A 104 9.64 -9.96 9.67
N PRO A 105 10.66 -10.49 9.02
CA PRO A 105 10.77 -11.95 8.81
C PRO A 105 10.73 -12.78 10.12
N ASP A 106 11.19 -12.19 11.21
CA ASP A 106 11.24 -12.81 12.54
C ASP A 106 9.99 -12.54 13.39
N ASP A 107 9.00 -11.81 12.87
CA ASP A 107 7.73 -11.65 13.55
C ASP A 107 7.05 -13.03 13.72
N PRO A 108 6.48 -13.34 14.90
CA PRO A 108 5.86 -14.63 15.17
C PRO A 108 4.76 -15.00 14.15
N VAL A 109 3.98 -14.03 13.71
CA VAL A 109 2.92 -14.25 12.68
C VAL A 109 3.51 -14.66 11.34
N VAL A 110 4.68 -14.09 10.97
CA VAL A 110 5.37 -14.42 9.71
C VAL A 110 5.95 -15.83 9.78
N ARG A 111 6.62 -16.18 10.91
CA ARG A 111 7.13 -17.54 11.13
C ARG A 111 6.02 -18.58 11.11
N LEU A 112 4.89 -18.29 11.77
CA LEU A 112 3.74 -19.19 11.80
C LEU A 112 3.12 -19.39 10.40
N ALA A 113 3.00 -18.33 9.61
CA ALA A 113 2.51 -18.40 8.24
C ALA A 113 3.49 -19.17 7.34
N THR A 114 4.78 -18.94 7.49
CA THR A 114 5.85 -19.66 6.79
C THR A 114 5.77 -21.15 7.06
N GLU A 115 5.62 -21.55 8.33
CA GLU A 115 5.48 -22.95 8.73
C GLU A 115 4.21 -23.58 8.16
N ALA A 116 3.08 -22.87 8.16
CA ALA A 116 1.84 -23.36 7.56
C ALA A 116 2.01 -23.62 6.05
N VAL A 117 2.66 -22.71 5.33
CA VAL A 117 2.96 -22.90 3.90
C VAL A 117 3.91 -24.09 3.70
N ARG A 118 4.98 -24.18 4.50
CA ARG A 118 5.95 -25.27 4.42
C ARG A 118 5.29 -26.63 4.60
N LEU A 119 4.40 -26.76 5.58
CA LEU A 119 3.70 -28.02 5.87
C LEU A 119 2.73 -28.41 4.73
N VAL A 120 2.08 -27.43 4.10
CA VAL A 120 1.12 -27.70 3.01
C VAL A 120 1.82 -27.93 1.67
N ARG A 121 2.83 -27.11 1.35
CA ARG A 121 3.51 -27.13 0.04
C ARG A 121 4.76 -28.01 0.02
N GLY A 122 5.28 -28.41 1.16
CA GLY A 122 6.52 -29.21 1.26
C GLY A 122 7.78 -28.41 0.89
N ARG A 123 7.72 -27.09 0.85
CA ARG A 123 8.85 -26.21 0.54
C ARG A 123 8.72 -24.87 1.27
N GLU A 124 9.85 -24.23 1.54
CA GLU A 124 9.87 -22.88 2.10
C GLU A 124 9.26 -21.86 1.14
N PRO A 125 8.39 -20.96 1.63
CA PRO A 125 7.93 -19.83 0.83
C PRO A 125 9.00 -18.76 0.71
N ALA A 126 8.96 -18.00 -0.40
CA ALA A 126 9.68 -16.75 -0.47
C ALA A 126 8.87 -15.67 0.27
N LEU A 127 9.53 -14.86 1.08
CA LEU A 127 8.97 -13.64 1.60
C LEU A 127 9.18 -12.55 0.55
N VAL A 128 8.11 -11.88 0.19
CA VAL A 128 8.12 -10.82 -0.82
C VAL A 128 7.42 -9.58 -0.27
N THR A 129 7.66 -8.46 -0.90
CA THR A 129 6.99 -7.20 -0.63
C THR A 129 6.22 -6.75 -1.86
N GLU A 130 5.21 -5.94 -1.65
CA GLU A 130 4.36 -5.40 -2.70
C GLU A 130 4.24 -3.89 -2.57
N ASN A 131 4.22 -3.20 -3.70
CA ASN A 131 4.13 -1.74 -3.76
C ASN A 131 2.68 -1.22 -3.72
N TRP A 132 1.74 -2.01 -3.20
CA TRP A 132 0.36 -1.59 -3.01
C TRP A 132 -0.01 -1.56 -1.52
N LEU A 133 -0.88 -0.63 -1.15
CA LEU A 133 -1.38 -0.50 0.21
C LEU A 133 -2.59 -1.43 0.40
N GLY A 134 -2.44 -2.43 1.25
CA GLY A 134 -3.52 -3.28 1.71
C GLY A 134 -4.15 -2.73 3.01
N ASP A 135 -5.17 -3.43 3.51
CA ASP A 135 -5.82 -3.09 4.78
C ASP A 135 -4.89 -3.21 5.99
N THR A 136 -3.78 -3.96 5.87
CA THR A 136 -2.70 -4.04 6.84
C THR A 136 -2.14 -2.66 7.22
N ALA A 137 -2.14 -1.71 6.29
CA ALA A 137 -1.75 -0.32 6.54
C ALA A 137 -2.63 0.40 7.59
N SER A 138 -3.81 -0.13 7.89
CA SER A 138 -4.75 0.46 8.85
C SER A 138 -4.62 -0.11 10.26
N PHE A 139 -4.06 -1.31 10.42
CA PHE A 139 -4.00 -2.00 11.71
C PHE A 139 -2.68 -2.72 12.00
N GLY A 140 -1.75 -2.80 11.04
CA GLY A 140 -0.50 -3.52 11.19
C GLY A 140 0.37 -3.06 12.36
N ASP A 141 0.34 -1.78 12.69
CA ASP A 141 1.05 -1.24 13.87
C ASP A 141 0.46 -1.72 15.20
N LYS A 142 -0.78 -2.21 15.21
CA LYS A 142 -1.49 -2.66 16.42
C LYS A 142 -1.63 -4.18 16.49
N VAL A 143 -1.73 -4.80 15.33
CA VAL A 143 -1.90 -6.26 15.20
C VAL A 143 -0.86 -6.77 14.23
N PRO A 144 0.08 -7.62 14.68
CA PRO A 144 1.04 -8.25 13.79
C PRO A 144 0.33 -8.96 12.64
N THR A 145 0.72 -8.64 11.43
CA THR A 145 -0.03 -9.05 10.23
C THR A 145 0.91 -9.46 9.12
N VAL A 146 0.54 -10.48 8.38
CA VAL A 146 1.17 -10.89 7.12
C VAL A 146 0.12 -11.04 6.05
N ILE A 147 0.46 -10.66 4.83
CA ILE A 147 -0.42 -10.87 3.68
C ILE A 147 -0.10 -12.23 3.06
N PHE A 148 -1.12 -13.02 2.88
CA PHE A 148 -1.05 -14.29 2.18
C PHE A 148 -2.36 -14.53 1.43
N GLY A 149 -2.26 -15.11 0.25
CA GLY A 149 -3.44 -15.51 -0.51
C GLY A 149 -3.06 -16.25 -1.79
N PRO A 150 -4.06 -16.83 -2.46
CA PRO A 150 -3.86 -17.28 -3.82
C PRO A 150 -3.73 -16.05 -4.72
N GLY A 151 -2.80 -16.05 -5.65
CA GLY A 151 -2.60 -14.90 -6.52
C GLY A 151 -1.49 -15.14 -7.53
N GLY A 152 -1.32 -14.14 -8.34
CA GLY A 152 -0.35 -14.11 -9.42
C GLY A 152 -0.93 -13.35 -10.61
N PRO A 153 -0.09 -12.92 -11.57
CA PRO A 153 -0.59 -12.29 -12.79
C PRO A 153 -1.56 -13.20 -13.56
N PRO A 154 -2.57 -12.63 -14.23
CA PRO A 154 -2.85 -11.20 -14.38
C PRO A 154 -3.67 -10.63 -13.20
N VAL A 155 -3.29 -9.43 -12.74
CA VAL A 155 -4.01 -8.68 -11.69
C VAL A 155 -4.41 -7.29 -12.21
N TYR A 156 -5.55 -6.77 -11.74
CA TYR A 156 -6.06 -5.43 -12.11
C TYR A 156 -6.23 -5.20 -13.61
N CYS A 157 -6.63 -6.23 -14.35
CA CYS A 157 -6.83 -6.17 -15.79
C CYS A 157 -8.13 -6.85 -16.21
N PRO A 158 -8.61 -6.63 -17.47
CA PRO A 158 -9.67 -7.42 -18.03
C PRO A 158 -9.32 -8.92 -18.00
N ASP A 159 -10.32 -9.76 -17.73
CA ASP A 159 -10.17 -11.21 -17.63
C ASP A 159 -9.26 -11.69 -16.47
N GLU A 160 -9.12 -10.88 -15.42
CA GLU A 160 -8.46 -11.30 -14.19
C GLU A 160 -9.08 -12.62 -13.70
N HIS A 161 -8.24 -13.59 -13.45
CA HIS A 161 -8.68 -14.94 -13.08
C HIS A 161 -7.68 -15.60 -12.14
N LEU A 162 -8.16 -16.64 -11.47
CA LEU A 162 -7.38 -17.41 -10.51
C LEU A 162 -7.63 -18.92 -10.76
N PRO A 163 -6.60 -19.75 -10.82
CA PRO A 163 -6.77 -21.20 -10.88
C PRO A 163 -7.50 -21.72 -9.64
N VAL A 164 -8.50 -22.58 -9.83
CA VAL A 164 -9.25 -23.20 -8.73
C VAL A 164 -8.33 -24.01 -7.80
N ALA A 165 -7.28 -24.60 -8.35
CA ALA A 165 -6.28 -25.32 -7.57
C ALA A 165 -5.59 -24.42 -6.52
N ASP A 166 -5.31 -23.17 -6.86
CA ASP A 166 -4.64 -22.20 -5.97
C ASP A 166 -5.56 -21.80 -4.82
N ILE A 167 -6.88 -21.70 -5.09
CA ILE A 167 -7.87 -21.47 -4.04
C ILE A 167 -7.88 -22.63 -3.05
N HIS A 168 -7.87 -23.86 -3.54
CA HIS A 168 -7.84 -25.05 -2.69
C HIS A 168 -6.55 -25.15 -1.88
N GLU A 169 -5.41 -24.80 -2.48
CA GLU A 169 -4.14 -24.78 -1.77
C GLU A 169 -4.12 -23.72 -0.68
N ALA A 170 -4.51 -22.48 -1.01
CA ALA A 170 -4.59 -21.40 -0.03
C ALA A 170 -5.52 -21.75 1.13
N THR A 171 -6.66 -22.39 0.85
CA THR A 171 -7.58 -22.86 1.89
C THR A 171 -6.91 -23.84 2.87
N LYS A 172 -6.08 -24.75 2.36
CA LYS A 172 -5.31 -25.67 3.22
C LYS A 172 -4.28 -24.93 4.09
N VAL A 173 -3.63 -23.91 3.50
CA VAL A 173 -2.67 -23.08 4.26
C VAL A 173 -3.38 -22.31 5.36
N TYR A 174 -4.52 -21.69 5.09
CA TYR A 174 -5.32 -21.00 6.12
C TYR A 174 -5.77 -21.94 7.23
N ALA A 175 -6.25 -23.14 6.88
CA ALA A 175 -6.63 -24.14 7.87
C ALA A 175 -5.43 -24.59 8.72
N MET A 176 -4.26 -24.80 8.10
CA MET A 176 -3.04 -25.16 8.81
C MET A 176 -2.57 -24.03 9.73
N PHE A 177 -2.56 -22.78 9.24
CA PHE A 177 -2.23 -21.61 10.06
C PHE A 177 -3.14 -21.53 11.29
N ALA A 178 -4.46 -21.66 11.10
CA ALA A 178 -5.40 -21.64 12.21
C ALA A 178 -5.16 -22.81 13.20
N ALA A 179 -4.86 -23.99 12.69
CA ALA A 179 -4.54 -25.14 13.54
C ALA A 179 -3.29 -24.89 14.39
N LEU A 180 -2.20 -24.40 13.77
CA LEU A 180 -0.97 -24.06 14.48
C LEU A 180 -1.23 -22.95 15.52
N ALA A 181 -1.97 -21.90 15.14
CA ALA A 181 -2.30 -20.80 16.04
C ALA A 181 -3.08 -21.24 17.28
N LEU A 182 -3.99 -22.21 17.13
CA LEU A 182 -4.91 -22.64 18.19
C LEU A 182 -4.36 -23.81 19.04
N THR A 183 -3.37 -24.55 18.56
CA THR A 183 -2.83 -25.73 19.26
C THR A 183 -1.60 -25.45 20.11
N GLY A 184 -1.24 -24.18 20.30
CA GLY A 184 -0.14 -23.78 21.18
C GLY A 184 1.24 -23.94 20.54
N HIS A 185 1.33 -23.79 19.22
CA HIS A 185 2.63 -23.68 18.56
C HIS A 185 3.47 -22.57 19.22
N PRO A 186 4.79 -22.73 19.41
CA PRO A 186 5.62 -21.72 20.08
C PRO A 186 5.43 -20.30 19.49
N ASP A 187 5.44 -20.16 18.19
CA ASP A 187 5.25 -18.87 17.53
C ASP A 187 3.82 -18.30 17.73
N ALA A 188 2.80 -19.15 17.91
CA ALA A 188 1.45 -18.70 18.23
C ALA A 188 1.36 -18.08 19.63
N ASN A 189 2.09 -18.63 20.60
CA ASN A 189 2.17 -18.07 21.94
C ASN A 189 2.85 -16.71 21.96
N GLU A 190 3.94 -16.55 21.21
CA GLU A 190 4.64 -15.28 21.06
C GLU A 190 3.80 -14.23 20.34
N ALA A 191 3.00 -14.63 19.35
CA ALA A 191 2.08 -13.74 18.60
C ALA A 191 0.83 -13.34 19.41
N GLY A 192 0.64 -13.87 20.61
CA GLY A 192 -0.54 -13.58 21.43
C GLY A 192 -1.82 -14.34 21.01
N TYR A 193 -1.70 -15.35 20.13
CA TYR A 193 -2.80 -16.22 19.73
C TYR A 193 -3.06 -17.35 20.73
N ALA A 194 -2.23 -17.48 21.77
CA ALA A 194 -2.50 -18.44 22.83
C ALA A 194 -3.91 -18.15 23.40
N ALA A 195 -4.77 -19.14 23.28
CA ALA A 195 -6.13 -19.06 23.80
C ALA A 195 -6.08 -18.51 25.22
N GLY A 196 -6.63 -17.32 25.39
CA GLY A 196 -6.92 -16.83 26.72
C GLY A 196 -7.72 -17.93 27.39
N GLY A 197 -7.10 -18.64 28.27
CA GLY A 197 -7.74 -19.69 29.03
C GLY A 197 -8.87 -19.06 29.82
N ARG A 198 -10.05 -19.56 29.57
CA ARG A 198 -11.32 -19.43 30.28
C ARG A 198 -12.38 -18.60 29.66
#